data_f731cf891626da49d84c02dc54de4e92
#
_entry.id   f731cf891626da49d84c02dc54de4e92
#
_cell.length_a   1.000
_cell.length_b   1.000
_cell.length_c   1.000
_cell.angle_alpha   90.00
_cell.angle_beta   90.00
_cell.angle_gamma   90.00
#
_symmetry.space_group_name_H-M   'P 1'
#
loop_
_entity.id
_entity.type
_entity.pdbx_description
1 polymer ?
#
loop_
_entity_poly.entity_id
_entity_poly.type
_entity_poly.pdbx_seq_one_letter_code
_entity_poly.pdbx_strand_id
1 'polypeptide(L)'
;MGVIANNPMHLGGAIDADGADKAARFMQICDAFDLPLLYLCDTPGIMVGPEIEHTALVRHSSRMFVTGANLSIPFFTIILRKAYGLGAIAMAGGSYKVPYFTVAWPTGEFYGMGIEGSVKLGFRDQLAAIADPEERRLTYEKMVADAYLRSQAQNNATHFGIDDAIDPADSRRWVASLLRSIRPSPRPAGKKRPAIDAW
;
A
#
# COMPACT_ATOMS: atom_id res chain seq x y z
N MET A 1 -8.84 -12.27 13.34
CA MET A 1 -8.40 -11.20 12.45
C MET A 1 -7.69 -11.80 11.26
N GLY A 2 -7.99 -11.35 10.04
CA GLY A 2 -7.25 -11.68 8.83
C GLY A 2 -6.01 -10.78 8.71
N VAL A 3 -4.98 -11.27 8.02
CA VAL A 3 -3.77 -10.49 7.73
C VAL A 3 -3.43 -10.64 6.26
N ILE A 4 -3.20 -9.52 5.58
CA ILE A 4 -2.65 -9.45 4.21
C ILE A 4 -1.30 -8.74 4.32
N ALA A 5 -0.26 -9.37 3.80
CA ALA A 5 1.09 -8.81 3.79
C ALA A 5 1.74 -8.97 2.42
N ASN A 6 2.50 -7.98 1.98
CA ASN A 6 3.40 -8.15 0.85
C ASN A 6 4.56 -9.07 1.24
N ASN A 7 4.98 -9.92 0.30
CA ASN A 7 6.16 -10.76 0.50
C ASN A 7 7.34 -10.18 -0.30
N PRO A 8 8.30 -9.51 0.34
CA PRO A 8 9.43 -8.92 -0.38
C PRO A 8 10.37 -9.96 -1.02
N MET A 9 10.24 -11.24 -0.68
CA MET A 9 10.98 -12.32 -1.34
C MET A 9 10.37 -12.74 -2.69
N HIS A 10 9.13 -12.27 -3.00
CA HIS A 10 8.47 -12.46 -4.29
C HIS A 10 8.32 -11.11 -4.98
N LEU A 11 8.95 -10.92 -6.13
CA LEU A 11 8.92 -9.69 -6.94
C LEU A 11 9.24 -8.40 -6.12
N GLY A 12 10.05 -8.50 -5.07
CA GLY A 12 10.34 -7.38 -4.17
C GLY A 12 9.14 -6.85 -3.40
N GLY A 13 8.05 -7.61 -3.32
CA GLY A 13 6.77 -7.21 -2.72
C GLY A 13 5.79 -6.56 -3.69
N ALA A 14 6.11 -6.48 -4.98
CA ALA A 14 5.20 -5.95 -5.99
C ALA A 14 3.95 -6.84 -6.13
N ILE A 15 2.82 -6.20 -6.43
CA ILE A 15 1.54 -6.88 -6.61
C ILE A 15 1.39 -7.29 -8.08
N ASP A 16 1.32 -8.58 -8.32
CA ASP A 16 0.98 -9.19 -9.61
C ASP A 16 -0.51 -9.58 -9.68
N ALA A 17 -0.93 -10.19 -10.78
CA ALA A 17 -2.32 -10.61 -10.99
C ALA A 17 -2.77 -11.62 -9.94
N ASP A 18 -1.97 -12.65 -9.68
CA ASP A 18 -2.30 -13.72 -8.73
C ASP A 18 -2.36 -13.19 -7.30
N GLY A 19 -1.41 -12.33 -6.91
CA GLY A 19 -1.40 -11.66 -5.62
C GLY A 19 -2.62 -10.77 -5.41
N ALA A 20 -3.02 -10.03 -6.43
CA ALA A 20 -4.20 -9.16 -6.40
C ALA A 20 -5.50 -9.98 -6.24
N ASP A 21 -5.67 -11.04 -7.03
CA ASP A 21 -6.85 -11.92 -6.95
C ASP A 21 -6.93 -12.62 -5.60
N LYS A 22 -5.80 -13.17 -5.13
CA LYS A 22 -5.71 -13.79 -3.81
C LYS A 22 -6.10 -12.82 -2.69
N ALA A 23 -5.56 -11.59 -2.72
CA ALA A 23 -5.87 -10.58 -1.73
C ALA A 23 -7.35 -10.17 -1.77
N ALA A 24 -7.91 -9.89 -2.95
CA ALA A 24 -9.31 -9.54 -3.12
C ALA A 24 -10.25 -10.62 -2.58
N ARG A 25 -9.98 -11.90 -2.91
CA ARG A 25 -10.77 -13.01 -2.39
C ARG A 25 -10.65 -13.14 -0.87
N PHE A 26 -9.46 -13.00 -0.31
CA PHE A 26 -9.27 -13.07 1.13
C PHE A 26 -10.01 -11.94 1.87
N MET A 27 -10.02 -10.73 1.31
CA MET A 27 -10.84 -9.63 1.80
C MET A 27 -12.32 -9.99 1.82
N GLN A 28 -12.85 -10.57 0.74
CA GLN A 28 -14.25 -11.01 0.67
C GLN A 28 -14.58 -12.07 1.72
N ILE A 29 -13.67 -13.02 1.96
CA ILE A 29 -13.82 -14.03 3.01
C ILE A 29 -13.86 -13.35 4.39
N CYS A 30 -12.91 -12.47 4.68
CA CYS A 30 -12.89 -11.74 5.95
C CYS A 30 -14.18 -10.95 6.15
N ASP A 31 -14.65 -10.24 5.11
CA ASP A 31 -15.90 -9.48 5.17
C ASP A 31 -17.14 -10.38 5.39
N ALA A 32 -17.20 -11.55 4.72
CA ALA A 32 -18.31 -12.49 4.87
C ALA A 32 -18.43 -13.08 6.30
N PHE A 33 -17.29 -13.24 6.98
CA PHE A 33 -17.22 -13.81 8.34
C PHE A 33 -17.04 -12.78 9.44
N ASP A 34 -17.16 -11.48 9.16
CA ASP A 34 -16.97 -10.38 10.11
C ASP A 34 -15.59 -10.41 10.79
N LEU A 35 -14.55 -10.81 10.07
CA LEU A 35 -13.17 -10.86 10.56
C LEU A 35 -12.47 -9.54 10.28
N PRO A 36 -12.08 -8.75 11.30
CA PRO A 36 -11.27 -7.56 11.10
C PRO A 36 -10.00 -7.88 10.30
N LEU A 37 -9.52 -6.93 9.51
CA LEU A 37 -8.41 -7.12 8.59
C LEU A 37 -7.25 -6.19 8.91
N LEU A 38 -6.03 -6.73 8.91
CA LEU A 38 -4.78 -5.97 9.01
C LEU A 38 -4.00 -6.09 7.70
N TYR A 39 -3.63 -4.95 7.13
CA TYR A 39 -2.68 -4.87 6.04
C TYR A 39 -1.30 -4.53 6.57
N LEU A 40 -0.29 -5.30 6.16
CA LEU A 40 1.12 -5.04 6.37
C LEU A 40 1.75 -4.70 5.02
N CYS A 41 1.98 -3.41 4.78
CA CYS A 41 2.39 -2.91 3.48
C CYS A 41 3.92 -2.79 3.39
N ASP A 42 4.49 -3.47 2.40
CA ASP A 42 5.87 -3.31 1.96
C ASP A 42 5.92 -3.61 0.45
N THR A 43 5.51 -2.64 -0.38
CA THR A 43 5.39 -2.84 -1.82
C THR A 43 6.01 -1.70 -2.63
N PRO A 44 6.77 -2.01 -3.69
CA PRO A 44 7.22 -1.02 -4.68
C PRO A 44 6.10 -0.60 -5.65
N GLY A 45 4.90 -1.18 -5.55
CA GLY A 45 3.76 -0.88 -6.41
C GLY A 45 3.10 -2.13 -7.01
N ILE A 46 2.24 -1.89 -7.98
CA ILE A 46 1.69 -2.93 -8.86
C ILE A 46 2.70 -3.17 -9.98
N MET A 47 2.85 -4.41 -10.43
CA MET A 47 3.72 -4.75 -11.57
C MET A 47 3.34 -3.94 -12.80
N VAL A 48 4.34 -3.60 -13.61
CA VAL A 48 4.18 -2.82 -14.85
C VAL A 48 5.05 -3.42 -15.96
N GLY A 49 4.71 -3.12 -17.18
CA GLY A 49 5.48 -3.53 -18.36
C GLY A 49 4.62 -4.21 -19.42
N PRO A 50 5.06 -4.21 -20.70
CA PRO A 50 4.26 -4.75 -21.79
C PRO A 50 3.81 -6.20 -21.58
N GLU A 51 4.69 -7.07 -21.14
CA GLU A 51 4.37 -8.49 -20.85
C GLU A 51 3.32 -8.64 -19.75
N ILE A 52 3.40 -7.79 -18.72
CA ILE A 52 2.45 -7.79 -17.62
C ILE A 52 1.09 -7.24 -18.06
N GLU A 53 1.08 -6.20 -18.88
CA GLU A 53 -0.17 -5.61 -19.41
C GLU A 53 -0.95 -6.63 -20.26
N HIS A 54 -0.26 -7.51 -21.00
CA HIS A 54 -0.88 -8.60 -21.76
C HIS A 54 -1.61 -9.61 -20.88
N THR A 55 -1.30 -9.71 -19.59
CA THR A 55 -2.02 -10.56 -18.62
C THR A 55 -3.30 -9.91 -18.07
N ALA A 56 -3.68 -8.75 -18.59
CA ALA A 56 -4.81 -7.96 -18.06
C ALA A 56 -4.67 -7.57 -16.58
N LEU A 57 -3.45 -7.25 -16.13
CA LEU A 57 -3.14 -6.93 -14.73
C LEU A 57 -4.06 -5.86 -14.14
N VAL A 58 -4.42 -4.82 -14.90
CA VAL A 58 -5.33 -3.77 -14.44
C VAL A 58 -6.68 -4.35 -14.00
N ARG A 59 -7.22 -5.33 -14.72
CA ARG A 59 -8.45 -6.01 -14.35
C ARG A 59 -8.31 -6.78 -13.04
N HIS A 60 -7.19 -7.47 -12.84
CA HIS A 60 -6.91 -8.23 -11.62
C HIS A 60 -6.66 -7.31 -10.43
N SER A 61 -5.78 -6.32 -10.59
CA SER A 61 -5.44 -5.38 -9.53
C SER A 61 -6.61 -4.50 -9.09
N SER A 62 -7.49 -4.10 -10.02
CA SER A 62 -8.69 -3.31 -9.71
C SER A 62 -9.64 -4.01 -8.74
N ARG A 63 -9.62 -5.35 -8.68
CA ARG A 63 -10.42 -6.11 -7.72
C ARG A 63 -10.06 -5.81 -6.26
N MET A 64 -8.79 -5.54 -5.96
CA MET A 64 -8.40 -5.09 -4.62
C MET A 64 -9.08 -3.78 -4.25
N PHE A 65 -9.13 -2.81 -5.18
CA PHE A 65 -9.77 -1.52 -4.94
C PHE A 65 -11.29 -1.64 -4.81
N VAL A 66 -11.94 -2.35 -5.73
CA VAL A 66 -13.39 -2.56 -5.68
C VAL A 66 -13.78 -3.31 -4.40
N THR A 67 -13.07 -4.36 -4.04
CA THR A 67 -13.34 -5.11 -2.81
C THR A 67 -13.05 -4.26 -1.58
N GLY A 68 -11.91 -3.55 -1.54
CA GLY A 68 -11.53 -2.68 -0.44
C GLY A 68 -12.58 -1.59 -0.16
N ALA A 69 -13.09 -0.95 -1.21
CA ALA A 69 -14.14 0.08 -1.11
C ALA A 69 -15.49 -0.46 -0.62
N ASN A 70 -15.72 -1.77 -0.71
CA ASN A 70 -16.95 -2.44 -0.29
C ASN A 70 -16.82 -3.25 1.01
N LEU A 71 -15.68 -3.15 1.70
CA LEU A 71 -15.53 -3.78 3.00
C LEU A 71 -16.42 -3.11 4.05
N SER A 72 -17.11 -3.90 4.83
CA SER A 72 -17.92 -3.44 5.96
C SER A 72 -17.34 -3.83 7.31
N ILE A 73 -16.22 -4.54 7.30
CA ILE A 73 -15.43 -4.90 8.48
C ILE A 73 -14.42 -3.81 8.83
N PRO A 74 -14.02 -3.69 10.10
CA PRO A 74 -12.90 -2.86 10.48
C PRO A 74 -11.60 -3.35 9.85
N PHE A 75 -10.79 -2.44 9.32
CA PHE A 75 -9.47 -2.77 8.83
C PHE A 75 -8.45 -1.68 9.13
N PHE A 76 -7.19 -2.06 9.16
CA PHE A 76 -6.04 -1.27 9.59
C PHE A 76 -4.89 -1.45 8.63
N THR A 77 -4.05 -0.43 8.49
CA THR A 77 -2.85 -0.54 7.66
C THR A 77 -1.62 -0.10 8.44
N ILE A 78 -0.59 -0.92 8.42
CA ILE A 78 0.75 -0.60 8.91
C ILE A 78 1.72 -0.65 7.73
N ILE A 79 2.36 0.47 7.45
CA ILE A 79 3.42 0.55 6.44
C ILE A 79 4.74 0.16 7.10
N LEU A 80 5.35 -0.91 6.62
CA LEU A 80 6.58 -1.46 7.18
C LEU A 80 7.82 -0.79 6.58
N ARG A 81 7.81 -0.62 5.25
CA ARG A 81 8.93 -0.04 4.49
C ARG A 81 8.40 0.69 3.26
N LYS A 82 8.34 0.03 2.10
CA LYS A 82 7.92 0.67 0.84
C LYS A 82 6.41 0.79 0.75
N ALA A 83 5.95 2.00 0.44
CA ALA A 83 4.55 2.29 0.16
C ALA A 83 4.47 3.11 -1.13
N TYR A 84 4.68 2.44 -2.28
CA TYR A 84 4.78 3.13 -3.56
C TYR A 84 3.55 2.93 -4.43
N GLY A 85 3.09 4.02 -5.00
CA GLY A 85 2.06 4.07 -6.03
C GLY A 85 0.74 3.41 -5.64
N LEU A 86 0.03 2.91 -6.64
CA LEU A 86 -1.28 2.29 -6.45
C LEU A 86 -1.23 0.98 -5.65
N GLY A 87 -0.10 0.26 -5.65
CA GLY A 87 0.04 -0.95 -4.85
C GLY A 87 -0.12 -0.68 -3.36
N ALA A 88 0.50 0.40 -2.86
CA ALA A 88 0.35 0.80 -1.47
C ALA A 88 -1.08 1.27 -1.15
N ILE A 89 -1.72 1.99 -2.06
CA ILE A 89 -3.12 2.41 -1.92
C ILE A 89 -4.05 1.19 -1.88
N ALA A 90 -3.79 0.14 -2.70
CA ALA A 90 -4.54 -1.11 -2.65
C ALA A 90 -4.38 -1.82 -1.30
N MET A 91 -3.18 -1.75 -0.68
CA MET A 91 -2.89 -2.27 0.66
C MET A 91 -3.45 -1.40 1.80
N ALA A 92 -4.25 -0.41 1.47
CA ALA A 92 -4.98 0.45 2.41
C ALA A 92 -6.48 0.56 2.03
N GLY A 93 -7.02 -0.48 1.38
CA GLY A 93 -8.44 -0.53 1.01
C GLY A 93 -8.87 0.53 -0.01
N GLY A 94 -7.91 1.12 -0.75
CA GLY A 94 -8.16 2.12 -1.79
C GLY A 94 -7.78 3.56 -1.40
N SER A 95 -7.45 3.83 -0.14
CA SER A 95 -6.92 5.13 0.34
C SER A 95 -6.35 4.99 1.74
N TYR A 96 -5.28 5.72 2.06
CA TYR A 96 -4.73 5.79 3.43
C TYR A 96 -5.69 6.41 4.47
N LYS A 97 -6.82 6.96 4.04
CA LYS A 97 -7.83 7.58 4.91
C LYS A 97 -9.06 6.70 5.14
N VAL A 98 -9.12 5.53 4.51
CA VAL A 98 -10.24 4.59 4.66
C VAL A 98 -10.07 3.63 5.84
N PRO A 99 -8.85 3.09 6.14
CA PRO A 99 -8.63 2.28 7.32
C PRO A 99 -8.99 3.03 8.61
N TYR A 100 -9.31 2.30 9.67
CA TYR A 100 -9.50 2.90 11.01
C TYR A 100 -8.24 3.60 11.50
N PHE A 101 -7.09 3.16 11.07
CA PHE A 101 -5.84 3.90 11.09
C PHE A 101 -4.92 3.43 9.96
N THR A 102 -4.08 4.33 9.49
CA THR A 102 -2.89 4.04 8.69
C THR A 102 -1.68 4.62 9.41
N VAL A 103 -0.83 3.75 9.92
CA VAL A 103 0.43 4.15 10.57
C VAL A 103 1.62 3.55 9.84
N ALA A 104 2.79 4.11 10.07
CA ALA A 104 4.03 3.60 9.48
C ALA A 104 5.11 3.37 10.54
N TRP A 105 5.99 2.41 10.28
CA TRP A 105 7.26 2.35 10.99
C TRP A 105 8.19 3.47 10.51
N PRO A 106 9.24 3.85 11.27
CA PRO A 106 10.20 4.87 10.84
C PRO A 106 10.91 4.53 9.53
N THR A 107 10.94 3.25 9.15
CA THR A 107 11.44 2.74 7.87
C THR A 107 10.46 2.93 6.70
N GLY A 108 9.27 3.49 6.95
CA GLY A 108 8.25 3.71 5.93
C GLY A 108 8.65 4.79 4.93
N GLU A 109 8.49 4.49 3.65
CA GLU A 109 8.79 5.37 2.53
C GLU A 109 7.56 5.49 1.62
N PHE A 110 7.12 6.71 1.36
CA PHE A 110 5.92 7.01 0.57
C PHE A 110 6.28 7.74 -0.71
N TYR A 111 5.99 7.14 -1.85
CA TYR A 111 6.25 7.79 -3.14
C TYR A 111 5.26 7.32 -4.23
N GLY A 112 5.18 8.09 -5.33
CA GLY A 112 4.30 7.76 -6.45
C GLY A 112 4.73 6.52 -7.26
N MET A 113 6.03 6.22 -7.26
CA MET A 113 6.67 5.05 -7.91
C MET A 113 8.08 4.89 -7.32
N GLY A 114 8.88 3.94 -7.81
CA GLY A 114 10.29 3.81 -7.38
C GLY A 114 11.04 5.14 -7.51
N ILE A 115 11.69 5.57 -6.43
CA ILE A 115 12.22 6.94 -6.27
C ILE A 115 13.23 7.27 -7.35
N GLU A 116 14.20 6.40 -7.62
CA GLU A 116 15.25 6.59 -8.62
C GLU A 116 14.65 6.76 -10.02
N GLY A 117 13.68 5.90 -10.37
CA GLY A 117 12.99 5.97 -11.65
C GLY A 117 12.14 7.24 -11.77
N SER A 118 11.48 7.64 -10.70
CA SER A 118 10.67 8.85 -10.65
C SER A 118 11.51 10.12 -10.86
N VAL A 119 12.66 10.22 -10.19
CA VAL A 119 13.58 11.34 -10.35
C VAL A 119 14.12 11.39 -11.77
N LYS A 120 14.57 10.24 -12.31
CA LYS A 120 15.09 10.15 -13.67
C LYS A 120 14.04 10.54 -14.72
N LEU A 121 12.78 10.17 -14.51
CA LEU A 121 11.69 10.47 -15.43
C LEU A 121 11.23 11.92 -15.29
N GLY A 122 10.97 12.38 -14.07
CA GLY A 122 10.40 13.69 -13.79
C GLY A 122 11.36 14.86 -14.07
N PHE A 123 12.67 14.62 -13.94
CA PHE A 123 13.70 15.63 -14.16
C PHE A 123 14.56 15.34 -15.40
N ARG A 124 14.04 14.53 -16.33
CA ARG A 124 14.78 14.08 -17.53
C ARG A 124 15.38 15.23 -18.32
N ASP A 125 14.61 16.24 -18.62
CA ASP A 125 15.04 17.36 -19.45
C ASP A 125 16.03 18.28 -18.71
N GLN A 126 15.83 18.47 -17.41
CA GLN A 126 16.76 19.20 -16.55
C GLN A 126 18.12 18.49 -16.46
N LEU A 127 18.12 17.20 -16.27
CA LEU A 127 19.34 16.40 -16.24
C LEU A 127 20.03 16.34 -17.60
N ALA A 128 19.27 16.27 -18.69
CA ALA A 128 19.82 16.26 -20.04
C ALA A 128 20.48 17.62 -20.42
N ALA A 129 20.04 18.72 -19.85
CA ALA A 129 20.61 20.04 -20.07
C ALA A 129 22.02 20.23 -19.45
N ILE A 130 22.41 19.39 -18.50
CA ILE A 130 23.74 19.40 -17.88
C ILE A 130 24.73 18.72 -18.84
N ALA A 131 25.65 19.47 -19.40
CA ALA A 131 26.58 18.98 -20.42
C ALA A 131 27.64 18.01 -19.82
N ASP A 132 28.19 18.36 -18.64
CA ASP A 132 29.17 17.52 -17.96
C ASP A 132 28.54 16.25 -17.38
N PRO A 133 29.00 15.06 -17.78
CA PRO A 133 28.46 13.78 -17.27
C PRO A 133 28.60 13.60 -15.76
N GLU A 134 29.70 14.09 -15.18
CA GLU A 134 29.95 13.95 -13.74
C GLU A 134 29.06 14.89 -12.92
N GLU A 135 28.92 16.14 -13.34
CA GLU A 135 27.98 17.09 -12.73
C GLU A 135 26.54 16.57 -12.83
N ARG A 136 26.15 15.99 -13.97
CA ARG A 136 24.83 15.37 -14.16
C ARG A 136 24.60 14.21 -13.18
N ARG A 137 25.61 13.35 -12.99
CA ARG A 137 25.54 12.23 -12.05
C ARG A 137 25.35 12.72 -10.61
N LEU A 138 26.18 13.67 -10.17
CA LEU A 138 26.11 14.24 -8.83
C LEU A 138 24.77 14.94 -8.57
N THR A 139 24.29 15.68 -9.58
CA THR A 139 22.96 16.33 -9.49
C THR A 139 21.84 15.32 -9.35
N TYR A 140 21.86 14.24 -10.15
CA TYR A 140 20.88 13.15 -10.03
C TYR A 140 20.93 12.48 -8.66
N GLU A 141 22.11 12.12 -8.16
CA GLU A 141 22.28 11.51 -6.84
C GLU A 141 21.75 12.39 -5.71
N LYS A 142 22.00 13.71 -5.78
CA LYS A 142 21.43 14.68 -4.84
C LYS A 142 19.91 14.71 -4.90
N MET A 143 19.33 14.76 -6.12
CA MET A 143 17.86 14.75 -6.28
C MET A 143 17.23 13.47 -5.72
N VAL A 144 17.87 12.32 -5.91
CA VAL A 144 17.43 11.05 -5.34
C VAL A 144 17.49 11.08 -3.81
N ALA A 145 18.60 11.55 -3.24
CA ALA A 145 18.74 11.67 -1.78
C ALA A 145 17.67 12.60 -1.18
N ASP A 146 17.42 13.74 -1.81
CA ASP A 146 16.38 14.69 -1.38
C ASP A 146 14.96 14.07 -1.49
N ALA A 147 14.72 13.25 -2.52
CA ALA A 147 13.44 12.54 -2.67
C ALA A 147 13.25 11.48 -1.59
N TYR A 148 14.31 10.74 -1.24
CA TYR A 148 14.26 9.79 -0.11
C TYR A 148 13.96 10.49 1.22
N LEU A 149 14.59 11.62 1.50
CA LEU A 149 14.30 12.40 2.72
C LEU A 149 12.82 12.83 2.78
N ARG A 150 12.27 13.30 1.66
CA ARG A 150 10.86 13.71 1.60
C ARG A 150 9.89 12.54 1.69
N SER A 151 10.30 11.34 1.28
CA SER A 151 9.44 10.14 1.28
C SER A 151 9.23 9.52 2.66
N GLN A 152 10.00 9.91 3.67
CA GLN A 152 9.99 9.30 5.00
C GLN A 152 8.63 9.37 5.69
N ALA A 153 8.33 8.34 6.49
CA ALA A 153 7.09 8.20 7.24
C ALA A 153 6.78 9.42 8.11
N GLN A 154 7.79 9.98 8.79
CA GLN A 154 7.65 11.16 9.64
C GLN A 154 7.13 12.37 8.84
N ASN A 155 7.68 12.60 7.65
CA ASN A 155 7.22 13.68 6.78
C ASN A 155 5.79 13.47 6.34
N ASN A 156 5.43 12.24 5.99
CA ASN A 156 4.06 11.91 5.58
C ASN A 156 3.06 12.10 6.74
N ALA A 157 3.41 11.68 7.95
CA ALA A 157 2.60 11.89 9.16
C ALA A 157 2.44 13.37 9.49
N THR A 158 3.51 14.17 9.39
CA THR A 158 3.47 15.63 9.64
C THR A 158 2.47 16.36 8.74
N HIS A 159 2.27 15.88 7.51
CA HIS A 159 1.31 16.45 6.56
C HIS A 159 -0.05 15.72 6.56
N PHE A 160 -0.33 14.92 7.58
CA PHE A 160 -1.57 14.12 7.69
C PHE A 160 -1.82 13.18 6.49
N GLY A 161 -0.78 12.74 5.81
CA GLY A 161 -0.89 11.70 4.79
C GLY A 161 -1.28 10.35 5.40
N ILE A 162 -0.76 10.09 6.60
CA ILE A 162 -1.09 8.96 7.50
C ILE A 162 -1.36 9.49 8.91
N ASP A 163 -1.83 8.61 9.81
CA ASP A 163 -2.20 9.04 11.16
C ASP A 163 -0.99 9.25 12.07
N ASP A 164 0.03 8.37 11.98
CA ASP A 164 1.24 8.51 12.80
C ASP A 164 2.41 7.68 12.23
N ALA A 165 3.63 8.04 12.67
CA ALA A 165 4.84 7.22 12.53
C ALA A 165 5.18 6.63 13.90
N ILE A 166 5.07 5.31 14.05
CA ILE A 166 5.11 4.60 15.33
C ILE A 166 6.34 3.71 15.50
N ASP A 167 6.75 3.47 16.74
CA ASP A 167 7.72 2.41 17.04
C ASP A 167 7.14 1.03 16.60
N PRO A 168 7.90 0.19 15.89
CA PRO A 168 7.48 -1.18 15.56
C PRO A 168 6.94 -1.98 16.76
N ALA A 169 7.50 -1.78 17.95
CA ALA A 169 7.05 -2.43 19.19
C ALA A 169 5.61 -2.04 19.59
N ASP A 170 5.15 -0.87 19.17
CA ASP A 170 3.79 -0.39 19.45
C ASP A 170 2.72 -0.95 18.51
N SER A 171 3.09 -1.60 17.40
CA SER A 171 2.16 -2.10 16.39
C SER A 171 1.03 -2.93 16.97
N ARG A 172 1.37 -3.86 17.89
CA ARG A 172 0.38 -4.69 18.58
C ARG A 172 -0.56 -3.86 19.45
N ARG A 173 -0.04 -2.85 20.13
CA ARG A 173 -0.83 -1.97 21.02
C ARG A 173 -1.87 -1.20 20.20
N TRP A 174 -1.48 -0.64 19.07
CA TRP A 174 -2.38 0.07 18.16
C TRP A 174 -3.53 -0.83 17.71
N VAL A 175 -3.24 -1.99 17.14
CA VAL A 175 -4.26 -2.95 16.66
C VAL A 175 -5.16 -3.42 17.80
N ALA A 176 -4.58 -3.84 18.93
CA ALA A 176 -5.35 -4.39 20.05
C ALA A 176 -6.23 -3.36 20.75
N SER A 177 -5.77 -2.10 20.86
CA SER A 177 -6.54 -1.03 21.49
C SER A 177 -7.77 -0.68 20.65
N LEU A 178 -7.59 -0.57 19.33
CA LEU A 178 -8.70 -0.22 18.46
C LEU A 178 -9.71 -1.36 18.33
N LEU A 179 -9.24 -2.61 18.21
CA LEU A 179 -10.13 -3.78 18.19
C LEU A 179 -11.04 -3.86 19.44
N ARG A 180 -10.52 -3.43 20.60
CA ARG A 180 -11.31 -3.37 21.84
C ARG A 180 -12.33 -2.23 21.86
N SER A 181 -12.07 -1.14 21.15
CA SER A 181 -12.95 0.04 21.08
C SER A 181 -14.05 -0.08 20.02
N ILE A 182 -13.86 -0.92 19.01
CA ILE A 182 -14.84 -1.15 17.96
C ILE A 182 -16.04 -1.92 18.52
N ARG A 183 -17.20 -1.29 18.44
CA ARG A 183 -18.46 -1.97 18.78
C ARG A 183 -18.85 -2.92 17.64
N PRO A 184 -19.22 -4.17 17.94
CA PRO A 184 -19.78 -5.06 16.93
C PRO A 184 -20.99 -4.39 16.27
N SER A 185 -21.01 -4.33 14.95
CA SER A 185 -22.21 -3.89 14.23
C SER A 185 -23.28 -4.97 14.33
N PRO A 186 -24.57 -4.62 14.53
CA PRO A 186 -25.64 -5.60 14.49
C PRO A 186 -25.60 -6.33 13.15
N ARG A 187 -25.62 -7.67 13.19
CA ARG A 187 -25.67 -8.47 11.96
C ARG A 187 -27.04 -8.29 11.30
N PRO A 188 -27.11 -7.88 10.01
CA PRO A 188 -28.36 -7.94 9.27
C PRO A 188 -28.90 -9.37 9.22
N ALA A 189 -30.22 -9.51 9.18
CA ALA A 189 -30.83 -10.81 8.94
C ALA A 189 -30.42 -11.30 7.53
N GLY A 190 -29.94 -12.54 7.44
CA GLY A 190 -29.50 -13.14 6.19
C GLY A 190 -27.99 -13.15 5.96
N LYS A 191 -27.59 -13.47 4.75
CA LYS A 191 -26.17 -13.51 4.36
C LYS A 191 -25.66 -12.09 4.09
N LYS A 192 -24.63 -11.68 4.80
CA LYS A 192 -23.95 -10.40 4.58
C LYS A 192 -23.40 -10.29 3.15
N ARG A 193 -22.83 -11.36 2.66
CA ARG A 193 -22.32 -11.48 1.31
C ARG A 193 -22.87 -12.76 0.69
N PRO A 194 -23.74 -12.68 -0.33
CA PRO A 194 -24.43 -13.86 -0.86
C PRO A 194 -23.50 -14.82 -1.61
N ALA A 195 -22.43 -14.29 -2.18
CA ALA A 195 -21.43 -15.08 -2.89
C ALA A 195 -20.02 -14.48 -2.68
N ILE A 196 -19.02 -15.34 -2.80
CA ILE A 196 -17.61 -14.95 -2.91
C ILE A 196 -17.19 -15.29 -4.33
N ASP A 197 -16.59 -14.32 -5.04
CA ASP A 197 -16.21 -14.52 -6.44
C ASP A 197 -15.27 -15.71 -6.60
N ALA A 198 -15.52 -16.49 -7.63
CA ALA A 198 -14.51 -17.37 -8.20
C ALA A 198 -13.62 -16.56 -9.20
N TRP A 199 -12.39 -16.91 -9.35
CA TRP A 199 -11.50 -16.37 -10.39
C TRP A 199 -11.07 -17.45 -11.35
#